data_03513fc4fb52092c690b2c66050ef22d
#
_entry.id   03513fc4fb52092c690b2c66050ef22d
#
_cell.length_a   1.000
_cell.length_b   1.000
_cell.length_c   1.000
_cell.angle_alpha   90.00
_cell.angle_beta   90.00
_cell.angle_gamma   90.00
#
_symmetry.space_group_name_H-M   'P 1'
#
loop_
_entity.id
_entity.type
_entity.pdbx_description
1 polymer ?
#
loop_
_entity_poly.entity_id
_entity_poly.type
_entity_poly.pdbx_seq_one_letter_code
_entity_poly.pdbx_strand_id
1 'polypeptide(L)'
;MPPPVHGASMMGKYIHDSKIVNESFDCHYINLTTAKDLTDIGKMGLRKLFQFAQLLYRIRNEVKRLKPQLVYVTPNACGGAFYKDFVVVQLLKAMGCKVVAHYHNKGVVTRQERIPDRWMYRCFFKNIKVILLAEPLYKDIQRFAKRDQVLLCPNGIPESSSANNSVQKKKKLPHIFFLSNLLINKGVLTLLDACRMLKEQGYAFQCDFVGGETSDMNAESFKQECIKRGIEDCVMYHGKKYGDEKLFFFQKADIFVLPTFNECFPLVLLEAMEQGLPCISSAVGGTPKIVDEGKTGFLVPCREVAPLAERISILLKDETLRKRFGEAGRIKFEKEYTLQRFEENIKRCLEACLQK
;
A
#
# COMPACT_ATOMS: atom_id res chain seq x y z
N MET A 1 -13.09 4.63 4.88
CA MET A 1 -12.54 5.93 5.34
C MET A 1 -11.98 5.76 6.73
N PRO A 2 -10.93 6.52 7.15
CA PRO A 2 -10.43 6.47 8.52
C PRO A 2 -11.52 6.84 9.55
N PRO A 3 -11.45 6.39 10.83
CA PRO A 3 -10.50 5.40 11.36
C PRO A 3 -10.83 3.96 10.97
N PRO A 4 -9.87 3.02 11.03
CA PRO A 4 -8.45 3.20 11.32
C PRO A 4 -7.65 3.73 10.12
N VAL A 5 -6.52 4.41 10.39
CA VAL A 5 -5.65 4.96 9.34
C VAL A 5 -4.76 3.85 8.76
N HIS A 6 -4.97 3.52 7.50
CA HIS A 6 -4.15 2.62 6.69
C HIS A 6 -4.30 2.97 5.21
N GLY A 7 -3.42 2.45 4.34
CA GLY A 7 -3.37 2.85 2.92
C GLY A 7 -4.73 2.83 2.21
N ALA A 8 -5.49 1.75 2.31
CA ALA A 8 -6.81 1.65 1.67
C ALA A 8 -7.83 2.66 2.22
N SER A 9 -7.83 2.92 3.55
CA SER A 9 -8.74 3.90 4.14
C SER A 9 -8.40 5.33 3.73
N MET A 10 -7.10 5.63 3.54
CA MET A 10 -6.66 6.93 3.02
C MET A 10 -7.09 7.13 1.57
N MET A 11 -6.97 6.10 0.71
CA MET A 11 -7.46 6.20 -0.67
C MET A 11 -8.98 6.45 -0.71
N GLY A 12 -9.75 5.77 0.15
CA GLY A 12 -11.18 6.02 0.30
C GLY A 12 -11.49 7.47 0.75
N LYS A 13 -10.67 8.04 1.63
CA LYS A 13 -10.78 9.44 2.05
C LYS A 13 -10.47 10.39 0.88
N TYR A 14 -9.39 10.14 0.13
CA TYR A 14 -9.03 10.96 -1.02
C TYR A 14 -10.12 10.99 -2.10
N ILE A 15 -10.76 9.86 -2.39
CA ILE A 15 -11.91 9.82 -3.32
C ILE A 15 -13.09 10.61 -2.76
N HIS A 16 -13.41 10.45 -1.48
CA HIS A 16 -14.51 11.16 -0.83
C HIS A 16 -14.31 12.68 -0.87
N ASP A 17 -13.09 13.15 -0.62
CA ASP A 17 -12.76 14.58 -0.53
C ASP A 17 -12.36 15.17 -1.91
N SER A 18 -12.28 14.36 -2.96
CA SER A 18 -11.86 14.77 -4.30
C SER A 18 -12.89 15.71 -4.93
N LYS A 19 -12.45 16.90 -5.29
CA LYS A 19 -13.25 17.83 -6.10
C LYS A 19 -13.48 17.29 -7.50
N ILE A 20 -12.44 16.73 -8.14
CA ILE A 20 -12.50 16.18 -9.51
C ILE A 20 -13.58 15.10 -9.61
N VAL A 21 -13.67 14.19 -8.63
CA VAL A 21 -14.67 13.12 -8.62
C VAL A 21 -16.07 13.68 -8.31
N ASN A 22 -16.20 14.48 -7.25
CA ASN A 22 -17.51 14.97 -6.80
C ASN A 22 -18.15 16.03 -7.73
N GLU A 23 -17.36 16.74 -8.52
CA GLU A 23 -17.87 17.64 -9.57
C GLU A 23 -18.23 16.88 -10.87
N SER A 24 -17.67 15.67 -11.07
CA SER A 24 -17.93 14.85 -12.26
C SER A 24 -19.10 13.88 -12.09
N PHE A 25 -19.44 13.53 -10.86
CA PHE A 25 -20.48 12.55 -10.52
C PHE A 25 -21.30 13.02 -9.32
N ASP A 26 -22.61 12.72 -9.33
CA ASP A 26 -23.45 12.84 -8.13
C ASP A 26 -23.15 11.69 -7.18
N CYS A 27 -22.27 11.93 -6.20
CA CYS A 27 -21.68 10.92 -5.34
C CYS A 27 -22.39 10.81 -3.99
N HIS A 28 -22.79 9.59 -3.62
CA HIS A 28 -23.34 9.26 -2.32
C HIS A 28 -22.47 8.22 -1.62
N TYR A 29 -22.06 8.47 -0.39
CA TYR A 29 -21.07 7.66 0.33
C TYR A 29 -21.68 6.89 1.49
N ILE A 30 -21.41 5.58 1.55
CA ILE A 30 -21.79 4.72 2.66
C ILE A 30 -20.53 4.08 3.24
N ASN A 31 -20.24 4.34 4.52
CA ASN A 31 -19.11 3.70 5.19
C ASN A 31 -19.49 2.26 5.57
N LEU A 32 -18.74 1.28 5.05
CA LEU A 32 -18.93 -0.16 5.33
C LEU A 32 -18.20 -0.62 6.60
N THR A 33 -17.42 0.26 7.25
CA THR A 33 -16.63 -0.09 8.44
C THR A 33 -17.54 -0.30 9.65
N THR A 34 -17.49 -1.50 10.23
CA THR A 34 -18.18 -1.86 11.48
C THR A 34 -17.22 -1.92 12.69
N ALA A 35 -15.92 -1.84 12.47
CA ALA A 35 -14.90 -1.82 13.52
C ALA A 35 -14.56 -0.38 13.93
N LYS A 36 -14.48 -0.10 15.24
CA LYS A 36 -14.06 1.20 15.76
C LYS A 36 -12.54 1.28 15.89
N ASP A 37 -11.87 0.17 16.22
CA ASP A 37 -10.42 0.08 16.42
C ASP A 37 -9.81 -1.14 15.72
N LEU A 38 -8.47 -1.12 15.54
CA LEU A 38 -7.71 -2.23 14.95
C LEU A 38 -7.83 -3.52 15.76
N THR A 39 -8.01 -3.42 17.07
CA THR A 39 -8.16 -4.54 18.01
C THR A 39 -9.54 -5.24 17.89
N ASP A 40 -10.50 -4.59 17.28
CA ASP A 40 -11.85 -5.09 17.03
C ASP A 40 -11.98 -5.97 15.80
N ILE A 41 -10.94 -6.01 14.97
CA ILE A 41 -10.92 -6.77 13.72
C ILE A 41 -10.85 -8.26 14.04
N GLY A 42 -11.84 -9.04 13.53
CA GLY A 42 -11.83 -10.51 13.63
C GLY A 42 -12.67 -11.11 14.75
N LYS A 43 -13.17 -10.33 15.74
CA LYS A 43 -14.07 -10.87 16.77
C LYS A 43 -15.52 -10.87 16.28
N MET A 44 -16.14 -12.03 16.14
CA MET A 44 -17.58 -12.18 15.83
C MET A 44 -18.41 -12.17 17.11
N GLY A 45 -19.49 -11.35 17.13
CA GLY A 45 -20.48 -11.31 18.21
C GLY A 45 -21.86 -10.92 17.67
N LEU A 46 -22.93 -11.29 18.37
CA LEU A 46 -24.32 -11.00 17.98
C LEU A 46 -24.56 -9.52 17.65
N ARG A 47 -23.91 -8.62 18.40
CA ARG A 47 -23.95 -7.16 18.14
C ARG A 47 -23.43 -6.80 16.75
N LYS A 48 -22.32 -7.41 16.30
CA LYS A 48 -21.74 -7.15 14.97
C LYS A 48 -22.61 -7.71 13.85
N LEU A 49 -23.26 -8.85 14.09
CA LEU A 49 -24.23 -9.42 13.14
C LEU A 49 -25.45 -8.49 12.96
N PHE A 50 -25.98 -7.96 14.06
CA PHE A 50 -27.07 -6.99 14.03
C PHE A 50 -26.67 -5.69 13.31
N GLN A 51 -25.50 -5.15 13.61
CA GLN A 51 -24.95 -3.96 12.92
C GLN A 51 -24.78 -4.21 11.42
N PHE A 52 -24.36 -5.41 11.04
CA PHE A 52 -24.23 -5.78 9.63
C PHE A 52 -25.59 -5.89 8.94
N ALA A 53 -26.59 -6.47 9.60
CA ALA A 53 -27.96 -6.50 9.08
C ALA A 53 -28.54 -5.09 8.89
N GLN A 54 -28.32 -4.19 9.85
CA GLN A 54 -28.69 -2.77 9.72
C GLN A 54 -28.00 -2.11 8.54
N LEU A 55 -26.69 -2.38 8.33
CA LEU A 55 -25.92 -1.88 7.19
C LEU A 55 -26.53 -2.37 5.86
N LEU A 56 -26.86 -3.66 5.73
CA LEU A 56 -27.48 -4.21 4.53
C LEU A 56 -28.86 -3.57 4.25
N TYR A 57 -29.65 -3.37 5.31
CA TYR A 57 -30.95 -2.67 5.19
C TYR A 57 -30.78 -1.24 4.72
N ARG A 58 -29.80 -0.50 5.28
CA ARG A 58 -29.46 0.86 4.85
C ARG A 58 -29.04 0.89 3.39
N ILE A 59 -28.11 0.01 2.97
CA ILE A 59 -27.65 -0.09 1.57
C ILE A 59 -28.85 -0.32 0.64
N ARG A 60 -29.72 -1.27 0.98
CA ARG A 60 -30.91 -1.59 0.18
C ARG A 60 -31.82 -0.37 0.00
N ASN A 61 -32.08 0.38 1.08
CA ASN A 61 -32.96 1.55 1.04
C ASN A 61 -32.34 2.68 0.22
N GLU A 62 -31.05 2.96 0.40
CA GLU A 62 -30.33 4.00 -0.36
C GLU A 62 -30.28 3.65 -1.86
N VAL A 63 -30.01 2.42 -2.22
CA VAL A 63 -30.01 1.97 -3.62
C VAL A 63 -31.40 2.11 -4.25
N LYS A 64 -32.47 1.78 -3.51
CA LYS A 64 -33.84 1.97 -4.00
C LYS A 64 -34.22 3.44 -4.18
N ARG A 65 -33.76 4.29 -3.27
CA ARG A 65 -33.99 5.74 -3.29
C ARG A 65 -33.24 6.44 -4.39
N LEU A 66 -31.94 6.14 -4.51
CA LEU A 66 -31.01 6.84 -5.41
C LEU A 66 -30.99 6.26 -6.83
N LYS A 67 -31.30 4.96 -6.98
CA LYS A 67 -31.21 4.21 -8.26
C LYS A 67 -29.87 4.47 -8.97
N PRO A 68 -28.71 4.22 -8.32
CA PRO A 68 -27.41 4.62 -8.83
C PRO A 68 -27.11 3.92 -10.15
N GLN A 69 -26.50 4.64 -11.09
CA GLN A 69 -26.01 4.08 -12.35
C GLN A 69 -24.83 3.14 -12.19
N LEU A 70 -24.01 3.38 -11.14
CA LEU A 70 -22.82 2.60 -10.81
C LEU A 70 -22.65 2.56 -9.29
N VAL A 71 -22.26 1.42 -8.74
CA VAL A 71 -21.86 1.29 -7.34
C VAL A 71 -20.38 0.93 -7.27
N TYR A 72 -19.59 1.82 -6.70
CA TYR A 72 -18.16 1.62 -6.45
C TYR A 72 -17.96 1.02 -5.07
N VAL A 73 -17.20 -0.07 -4.98
CA VAL A 73 -16.88 -0.76 -3.72
C VAL A 73 -15.38 -1.00 -3.58
N THR A 74 -14.87 -0.97 -2.35
CA THR A 74 -13.47 -1.28 -2.00
C THR A 74 -13.43 -2.55 -1.16
N PRO A 75 -13.53 -3.74 -1.78
CA PRO A 75 -13.64 -4.99 -1.03
C PRO A 75 -12.28 -5.47 -0.52
N ASN A 76 -12.33 -6.34 0.48
CA ASN A 76 -11.18 -7.12 0.90
C ASN A 76 -11.00 -8.35 0.00
N ALA A 77 -9.73 -8.75 -0.24
CA ALA A 77 -9.43 -9.87 -1.13
C ALA A 77 -9.68 -11.24 -0.49
N CYS A 78 -9.62 -11.34 0.85
CA CYS A 78 -9.74 -12.63 1.54
C CYS A 78 -10.17 -12.48 3.02
N GLY A 79 -10.44 -13.62 3.65
CA GLY A 79 -10.77 -13.71 5.07
C GLY A 79 -12.20 -13.26 5.41
N GLY A 80 -12.48 -13.08 6.71
CA GLY A 80 -13.81 -12.70 7.21
C GLY A 80 -14.34 -11.37 6.67
N ALA A 81 -13.44 -10.43 6.38
CA ALA A 81 -13.79 -9.16 5.76
C ALA A 81 -14.34 -9.37 4.33
N PHE A 82 -13.71 -10.26 3.53
CA PHE A 82 -14.20 -10.63 2.21
C PHE A 82 -15.62 -11.22 2.27
N TYR A 83 -15.91 -12.08 3.24
CA TYR A 83 -17.25 -12.69 3.34
C TYR A 83 -18.36 -11.66 3.55
N LYS A 84 -18.09 -10.65 4.37
CA LYS A 84 -18.98 -9.50 4.55
C LYS A 84 -19.16 -8.73 3.24
N ASP A 85 -18.05 -8.40 2.56
CA ASP A 85 -18.08 -7.64 1.32
C ASP A 85 -18.75 -8.46 0.20
N PHE A 86 -18.57 -9.78 0.18
CA PHE A 86 -19.28 -10.69 -0.72
C PHE A 86 -20.81 -10.55 -0.60
N VAL A 87 -21.36 -10.59 0.63
CA VAL A 87 -22.80 -10.43 0.86
C VAL A 87 -23.30 -9.08 0.36
N VAL A 88 -22.56 -7.99 0.63
CA VAL A 88 -22.90 -6.65 0.12
C VAL A 88 -22.95 -6.65 -1.41
N VAL A 89 -21.93 -7.21 -2.08
CA VAL A 89 -21.86 -7.22 -3.55
C VAL A 89 -22.97 -8.10 -4.16
N GLN A 90 -23.31 -9.25 -3.54
CA GLN A 90 -24.43 -10.06 -4.02
C GLN A 90 -25.78 -9.33 -3.85
N LEU A 91 -25.98 -8.61 -2.75
CA LEU A 91 -27.18 -7.77 -2.56
C LEU A 91 -27.28 -6.71 -3.67
N LEU A 92 -26.20 -5.99 -3.97
CA LEU A 92 -26.16 -4.98 -5.04
C LEU A 92 -26.49 -5.58 -6.41
N LYS A 93 -25.91 -6.74 -6.72
CA LYS A 93 -26.20 -7.47 -7.96
C LYS A 93 -27.66 -7.91 -8.05
N ALA A 94 -28.22 -8.47 -6.97
CA ALA A 94 -29.62 -8.87 -6.91
C ALA A 94 -30.58 -7.69 -7.09
N MET A 95 -30.13 -6.46 -6.77
CA MET A 95 -30.88 -5.23 -7.01
C MET A 95 -30.65 -4.64 -8.42
N GLY A 96 -29.89 -5.33 -9.29
CA GLY A 96 -29.64 -4.89 -10.67
C GLY A 96 -28.57 -3.80 -10.81
N CYS A 97 -27.78 -3.51 -9.77
CA CYS A 97 -26.75 -2.49 -9.84
C CYS A 97 -25.57 -2.92 -10.69
N LYS A 98 -25.03 -2.01 -11.53
CA LYS A 98 -23.68 -2.14 -12.06
C LYS A 98 -22.69 -1.96 -10.89
N VAL A 99 -21.75 -2.89 -10.72
CA VAL A 99 -20.77 -2.85 -9.63
C VAL A 99 -19.36 -2.77 -10.20
N VAL A 100 -18.54 -1.88 -9.65
CA VAL A 100 -17.08 -1.85 -9.85
C VAL A 100 -16.38 -2.05 -8.52
N ALA A 101 -15.46 -3.01 -8.47
CA ALA A 101 -14.67 -3.34 -7.29
C ALA A 101 -13.24 -2.83 -7.43
N HIS A 102 -12.80 -1.92 -6.55
CA HIS A 102 -11.43 -1.41 -6.53
C HIS A 102 -10.63 -2.07 -5.40
N TYR A 103 -9.66 -2.89 -5.75
CA TYR A 103 -8.85 -3.63 -4.80
C TYR A 103 -7.62 -2.84 -4.36
N HIS A 104 -7.52 -2.55 -3.06
CA HIS A 104 -6.33 -1.98 -2.40
C HIS A 104 -5.51 -3.02 -1.63
N ASN A 105 -5.88 -4.28 -1.71
CA ASN A 105 -5.20 -5.41 -1.10
C ASN A 105 -5.22 -6.61 -2.05
N LYS A 106 -4.48 -7.66 -1.72
CA LYS A 106 -4.40 -8.91 -2.48
C LYS A 106 -4.57 -10.11 -1.57
N GLY A 107 -4.81 -11.29 -2.13
CA GLY A 107 -4.94 -12.52 -1.35
C GLY A 107 -5.98 -13.50 -1.91
N VAL A 108 -6.62 -13.21 -3.03
CA VAL A 108 -7.55 -14.13 -3.70
C VAL A 108 -6.82 -15.43 -4.05
N VAL A 109 -5.62 -15.35 -4.61
CA VAL A 109 -4.79 -16.51 -4.98
C VAL A 109 -4.50 -17.41 -3.77
N THR A 110 -4.36 -16.87 -2.56
CA THR A 110 -4.05 -17.64 -1.35
C THR A 110 -5.21 -18.48 -0.84
N ARG A 111 -6.44 -18.17 -1.27
CA ARG A 111 -7.69 -18.82 -0.83
C ARG A 111 -8.43 -19.55 -1.94
N GLN A 112 -8.02 -19.38 -3.18
CA GLN A 112 -8.72 -19.90 -4.37
C GLN A 112 -8.88 -21.42 -4.44
N GLU A 113 -8.09 -22.19 -3.68
CA GLU A 113 -8.18 -23.65 -3.63
C GLU A 113 -9.21 -24.15 -2.60
N ARG A 114 -9.63 -23.31 -1.65
CA ARG A 114 -10.67 -23.67 -0.69
C ARG A 114 -12.03 -23.66 -1.40
N ILE A 115 -12.77 -24.75 -1.34
CA ILE A 115 -14.05 -24.93 -2.05
C ILE A 115 -15.03 -23.78 -1.81
N PRO A 116 -15.36 -23.35 -0.55
CA PRO A 116 -16.30 -22.25 -0.33
C PRO A 116 -15.79 -20.93 -0.90
N ASP A 117 -14.50 -20.60 -0.70
CA ASP A 117 -13.92 -19.36 -1.19
C ASP A 117 -13.92 -19.32 -2.73
N ARG A 118 -13.59 -20.43 -3.39
CA ARG A 118 -13.61 -20.58 -4.85
C ARG A 118 -14.99 -20.30 -5.43
N TRP A 119 -16.04 -20.87 -4.84
CA TRP A 119 -17.42 -20.61 -5.26
C TRP A 119 -17.79 -19.15 -5.07
N MET A 120 -17.45 -18.57 -3.91
CA MET A 120 -17.73 -17.16 -3.62
C MET A 120 -17.00 -16.24 -4.58
N TYR A 121 -15.72 -16.48 -4.91
CA TYR A 121 -14.98 -15.70 -5.90
C TYR A 121 -15.62 -15.79 -7.29
N ARG A 122 -16.04 -16.98 -7.75
CA ARG A 122 -16.78 -17.11 -9.03
C ARG A 122 -18.04 -16.25 -9.04
N CYS A 123 -18.81 -16.28 -7.98
CA CYS A 123 -20.02 -15.45 -7.86
C CYS A 123 -19.67 -13.96 -7.76
N PHE A 124 -18.61 -13.62 -7.01
CA PHE A 124 -18.19 -12.24 -6.78
C PHE A 124 -17.77 -11.56 -8.09
N PHE A 125 -16.85 -12.16 -8.82
CA PHE A 125 -16.26 -11.56 -10.05
C PHE A 125 -17.18 -11.66 -11.29
N LYS A 126 -18.26 -12.43 -11.22
CA LYS A 126 -19.21 -12.53 -12.34
C LYS A 126 -19.89 -11.18 -12.57
N ASN A 127 -19.82 -10.67 -13.80
CA ASN A 127 -20.52 -9.45 -14.26
C ASN A 127 -20.20 -8.18 -13.44
N ILE A 128 -18.95 -8.02 -12.99
CA ILE A 128 -18.46 -6.76 -12.42
C ILE A 128 -17.23 -6.27 -13.15
N LYS A 129 -16.95 -4.98 -13.10
CA LYS A 129 -15.65 -4.41 -13.45
C LYS A 129 -14.77 -4.41 -12.21
N VAL A 130 -13.46 -4.52 -12.43
CA VAL A 130 -12.46 -4.55 -11.36
C VAL A 130 -11.41 -3.48 -11.65
N ILE A 131 -11.06 -2.70 -10.63
CA ILE A 131 -9.94 -1.76 -10.70
C ILE A 131 -8.80 -2.34 -9.85
N LEU A 132 -7.62 -2.45 -10.44
CA LEU A 132 -6.38 -2.86 -9.77
C LEU A 132 -5.37 -1.72 -9.79
N LEU A 133 -4.47 -1.70 -8.81
CA LEU A 133 -3.46 -0.66 -8.65
C LEU A 133 -2.28 -0.81 -9.62
N ALA A 134 -2.05 -2.03 -10.13
CA ALA A 134 -0.97 -2.32 -11.07
C ALA A 134 -1.24 -3.62 -11.84
N GLU A 135 -0.68 -3.74 -13.05
CA GLU A 135 -0.81 -4.92 -13.90
C GLU A 135 -0.36 -6.24 -13.22
N PRO A 136 0.77 -6.29 -12.47
CA PRO A 136 1.19 -7.52 -11.80
C PRO A 136 0.16 -8.08 -10.80
N LEU A 137 -0.73 -7.24 -10.28
CA LEU A 137 -1.80 -7.66 -9.35
C LEU A 137 -2.91 -8.47 -10.04
N TYR A 138 -2.98 -8.44 -11.36
CA TYR A 138 -3.95 -9.25 -12.11
C TYR A 138 -3.76 -10.76 -11.84
N LYS A 139 -2.53 -11.19 -11.59
CA LYS A 139 -2.22 -12.59 -11.22
C LYS A 139 -2.99 -13.09 -10.00
N ASP A 140 -3.37 -12.18 -9.08
CA ASP A 140 -4.13 -12.54 -7.87
C ASP A 140 -5.57 -12.95 -8.19
N ILE A 141 -6.18 -12.40 -9.25
CA ILE A 141 -7.60 -12.59 -9.60
C ILE A 141 -7.85 -13.25 -10.96
N GLN A 142 -6.82 -13.49 -11.78
CA GLN A 142 -6.94 -13.94 -13.18
C GLN A 142 -7.76 -15.21 -13.39
N ARG A 143 -7.90 -16.05 -12.34
CA ARG A 143 -8.72 -17.26 -12.36
C ARG A 143 -10.23 -16.97 -12.39
N PHE A 144 -10.64 -15.79 -11.92
CA PHE A 144 -12.04 -15.44 -11.69
C PHE A 144 -12.51 -14.21 -12.46
N ALA A 145 -11.60 -13.32 -12.85
CA ALA A 145 -11.89 -12.12 -13.62
C ALA A 145 -11.13 -12.15 -14.96
N LYS A 146 -11.85 -11.89 -16.06
CA LYS A 146 -11.24 -11.75 -17.39
C LYS A 146 -10.47 -10.44 -17.48
N ARG A 147 -9.46 -10.37 -18.36
CA ARG A 147 -8.62 -9.17 -18.50
C ARG A 147 -9.42 -7.93 -18.99
N ASP A 148 -10.44 -8.12 -19.80
CA ASP A 148 -11.33 -7.07 -20.31
C ASP A 148 -12.27 -6.47 -19.23
N GLN A 149 -12.39 -7.15 -18.09
CA GLN A 149 -13.10 -6.64 -16.90
C GLN A 149 -12.23 -5.73 -16.05
N VAL A 150 -10.90 -5.71 -16.28
CA VAL A 150 -9.92 -5.07 -15.38
C VAL A 150 -9.44 -3.74 -15.93
N LEU A 151 -9.56 -2.70 -15.11
CA LEU A 151 -9.00 -1.37 -15.31
C LEU A 151 -7.83 -1.17 -14.35
N LEU A 152 -6.92 -0.27 -14.67
CA LEU A 152 -5.77 0.06 -13.83
C LEU A 152 -5.89 1.48 -13.30
N CYS A 153 -5.75 1.63 -11.99
CA CYS A 153 -5.71 2.92 -11.32
C CYS A 153 -4.69 2.88 -10.18
N PRO A 154 -3.43 3.25 -10.43
CA PRO A 154 -2.42 3.35 -9.38
C PRO A 154 -2.84 4.31 -8.28
N ASN A 155 -2.44 4.05 -7.03
CA ASN A 155 -2.60 5.01 -5.95
C ASN A 155 -1.76 6.27 -6.21
N GLY A 156 -2.22 7.40 -5.67
CA GLY A 156 -1.48 8.64 -5.61
C GLY A 156 -1.52 9.23 -4.19
N ILE A 157 -0.60 10.12 -3.89
CA ILE A 157 -0.50 10.80 -2.61
C ILE A 157 -0.45 12.32 -2.79
N PRO A 158 -0.90 13.11 -1.78
CA PRO A 158 -0.70 14.55 -1.77
C PRO A 158 0.79 14.90 -1.84
N GLU A 159 1.13 15.94 -2.56
CA GLU A 159 2.47 16.51 -2.53
C GLU A 159 2.71 17.22 -1.19
N SER A 160 3.89 17.00 -0.59
CA SER A 160 4.28 17.70 0.63
C SER A 160 4.69 19.15 0.30
N SER A 161 4.17 20.10 1.06
CA SER A 161 4.48 21.53 0.89
C SER A 161 5.94 21.90 1.14
N SER A 162 6.75 20.97 1.64
CA SER A 162 8.15 21.18 2.05
C SER A 162 9.19 20.59 1.07
N ALA A 163 8.80 20.18 -0.12
CA ALA A 163 9.71 19.53 -1.10
C ALA A 163 10.89 20.43 -1.56
N ASN A 164 10.82 21.73 -1.29
CA ASN A 164 11.85 22.71 -1.71
C ASN A 164 12.90 23.05 -0.64
N ASN A 165 12.76 22.55 0.58
CA ASN A 165 13.79 22.77 1.61
C ASN A 165 14.86 21.69 1.52
N SER A 166 15.82 21.87 0.60
CA SER A 166 17.07 21.11 0.62
C SER A 166 17.81 21.46 1.92
N VAL A 167 17.62 20.65 2.95
CA VAL A 167 18.53 20.66 4.11
C VAL A 167 19.91 20.38 3.54
N GLN A 168 20.80 21.39 3.58
CA GLN A 168 22.21 21.21 3.18
C GLN A 168 22.80 20.09 4.03
N LYS A 169 22.88 18.89 3.45
CA LYS A 169 23.44 17.71 4.10
C LYS A 169 24.95 17.90 4.22
N LYS A 170 25.42 18.42 5.35
CA LYS A 170 26.82 18.23 5.76
C LYS A 170 27.01 16.75 6.07
N LYS A 171 27.39 15.96 5.08
CA LYS A 171 27.46 14.50 5.23
C LYS A 171 28.72 14.03 5.92
N LYS A 172 28.54 13.23 6.97
CA LYS A 172 29.54 12.30 7.46
C LYS A 172 29.30 10.85 6.99
N LEU A 173 28.06 10.36 7.00
CA LEU A 173 27.70 8.97 6.64
C LEU A 173 26.40 8.94 5.81
N PRO A 174 26.25 7.99 4.84
CA PRO A 174 24.97 7.76 4.17
C PRO A 174 23.92 7.19 5.12
N HIS A 175 22.65 7.63 4.97
CA HIS A 175 21.52 7.20 5.75
C HIS A 175 20.58 6.30 4.94
N ILE A 176 20.37 5.08 5.42
CA ILE A 176 19.36 4.15 4.96
C ILE A 176 18.09 4.39 5.77
N PHE A 177 16.94 4.42 5.14
CA PHE A 177 15.67 4.64 5.80
C PHE A 177 14.67 3.52 5.51
N PHE A 178 14.07 2.98 6.58
CA PHE A 178 12.98 2.03 6.54
C PHE A 178 11.75 2.62 7.23
N LEU A 179 10.59 2.59 6.57
CA LEU A 179 9.32 3.07 7.11
C LEU A 179 8.23 2.02 6.96
N SER A 180 7.92 1.35 8.05
CA SER A 180 6.75 0.46 8.19
C SER A 180 6.60 0.06 9.65
N ASN A 181 5.42 -0.43 10.05
CA ASN A 181 5.28 -1.10 11.34
C ASN A 181 6.27 -2.28 11.42
N LEU A 182 6.71 -2.62 12.64
CA LEU A 182 7.66 -3.69 12.91
C LEU A 182 7.02 -5.08 12.73
N LEU A 183 6.57 -5.36 11.50
CA LEU A 183 6.05 -6.65 11.06
C LEU A 183 7.15 -7.43 10.35
N ILE A 184 7.31 -8.70 10.67
CA ILE A 184 8.30 -9.58 10.03
C ILE A 184 8.09 -9.62 8.50
N ASN A 185 6.84 -9.64 8.07
CA ASN A 185 6.52 -9.67 6.64
C ASN A 185 6.85 -8.37 5.87
N LYS A 186 7.21 -7.30 6.56
CA LYS A 186 7.74 -6.06 5.97
C LYS A 186 9.25 -6.10 5.74
N GLY A 187 9.89 -7.21 6.11
CA GLY A 187 11.31 -7.46 5.86
C GLY A 187 12.24 -6.82 6.88
N VAL A 188 11.75 -6.52 8.10
CA VAL A 188 12.55 -5.94 9.19
C VAL A 188 13.81 -6.78 9.43
N LEU A 189 13.65 -8.09 9.67
CA LEU A 189 14.79 -8.99 9.95
C LEU A 189 15.73 -9.12 8.74
N THR A 190 15.19 -9.15 7.51
CA THR A 190 15.99 -9.19 6.28
C THR A 190 16.88 -7.95 6.14
N LEU A 191 16.37 -6.77 6.48
CA LEU A 191 17.16 -5.54 6.45
C LEU A 191 18.21 -5.51 7.57
N LEU A 192 17.88 -5.99 8.79
CA LEU A 192 18.86 -6.11 9.88
C LEU A 192 20.00 -7.07 9.50
N ASP A 193 19.70 -8.21 8.86
CA ASP A 193 20.72 -9.13 8.37
C ASP A 193 21.56 -8.51 7.26
N ALA A 194 20.96 -7.73 6.36
CA ALA A 194 21.69 -6.97 5.34
C ALA A 194 22.60 -5.90 5.97
N CYS A 195 22.15 -5.17 6.99
CA CYS A 195 22.97 -4.23 7.74
C CYS A 195 24.17 -4.91 8.40
N ARG A 196 23.99 -6.09 9.01
CA ARG A 196 25.08 -6.89 9.54
C ARG A 196 26.11 -7.24 8.45
N MET A 197 25.66 -7.77 7.34
CA MET A 197 26.53 -8.16 6.22
C MET A 197 27.32 -6.97 5.66
N LEU A 198 26.67 -5.80 5.53
CA LEU A 198 27.34 -4.55 5.09
C LEU A 198 28.39 -4.09 6.10
N LYS A 199 28.11 -4.14 7.39
CA LYS A 199 29.06 -3.78 8.45
C LYS A 199 30.26 -4.70 8.46
N GLU A 200 30.05 -6.03 8.34
CA GLU A 200 31.13 -7.04 8.20
C GLU A 200 32.01 -6.80 6.97
N GLN A 201 31.44 -6.23 5.90
CA GLN A 201 32.15 -5.83 4.69
C GLN A 201 32.86 -4.47 4.81
N GLY A 202 32.78 -3.81 5.99
CA GLY A 202 33.47 -2.53 6.27
C GLY A 202 32.73 -1.28 5.73
N TYR A 203 31.46 -1.37 5.35
CA TYR A 203 30.69 -0.18 4.96
C TYR A 203 30.31 0.66 6.19
N ALA A 204 30.48 1.97 6.07
CA ALA A 204 30.05 2.94 7.05
C ALA A 204 28.71 3.56 6.64
N PHE A 205 27.67 3.41 7.47
CA PHE A 205 26.31 3.93 7.22
C PHE A 205 25.54 4.07 8.53
N GLN A 206 24.38 4.75 8.47
CA GLN A 206 23.35 4.71 9.51
C GLN A 206 22.07 4.16 8.90
N CYS A 207 21.30 3.39 9.67
CA CYS A 207 20.00 2.86 9.23
C CYS A 207 18.92 3.21 10.25
N ASP A 208 17.99 4.05 9.83
CA ASP A 208 16.88 4.54 10.65
C ASP A 208 15.61 3.72 10.37
N PHE A 209 15.04 3.08 11.40
CA PHE A 209 13.77 2.39 11.36
C PHE A 209 12.68 3.24 12.02
N VAL A 210 11.60 3.51 11.27
CA VAL A 210 10.43 4.24 11.77
C VAL A 210 9.17 3.42 11.54
N GLY A 211 8.29 3.35 12.54
CA GLY A 211 7.01 2.65 12.46
C GLY A 211 6.49 2.20 13.81
N GLY A 212 5.28 1.65 13.83
CA GLY A 212 4.67 1.17 15.07
C GLY A 212 5.16 -0.22 15.47
N GLU A 213 5.20 -0.46 16.77
CA GLU A 213 5.35 -1.78 17.33
C GLU A 213 4.15 -2.68 16.97
N THR A 214 4.38 -3.98 16.97
CA THR A 214 3.36 -4.99 16.64
C THR A 214 3.49 -6.20 17.57
N SER A 215 2.58 -7.18 17.41
CA SER A 215 2.73 -8.49 18.07
C SER A 215 3.97 -9.26 17.61
N ASP A 216 4.50 -8.96 16.41
CA ASP A 216 5.68 -9.63 15.88
C ASP A 216 6.96 -9.09 16.52
N MET A 217 7.01 -7.77 16.82
CA MET A 217 8.21 -7.10 17.30
C MET A 217 7.86 -5.78 18.00
N ASN A 218 8.43 -5.56 19.18
CA ASN A 218 8.41 -4.31 19.93
C ASN A 218 9.81 -3.69 19.98
N ALA A 219 9.97 -2.52 20.63
CA ALA A 219 11.23 -1.80 20.71
C ALA A 219 12.33 -2.62 21.40
N GLU A 220 12.00 -3.34 22.48
CA GLU A 220 12.97 -4.16 23.20
C GLU A 220 13.44 -5.35 22.35
N SER A 221 12.52 -6.10 21.74
CA SER A 221 12.88 -7.22 20.86
C SER A 221 13.67 -6.75 19.64
N PHE A 222 13.35 -5.58 19.08
CA PHE A 222 14.14 -4.97 17.99
C PHE A 222 15.58 -4.68 18.43
N LYS A 223 15.74 -4.07 19.62
CA LYS A 223 17.07 -3.80 20.22
C LYS A 223 17.88 -5.09 20.42
N GLN A 224 17.24 -6.14 20.93
CA GLN A 224 17.89 -7.44 21.11
C GLN A 224 18.32 -8.05 19.77
N GLU A 225 17.52 -7.92 18.70
CA GLU A 225 17.89 -8.37 17.36
C GLU A 225 19.07 -7.56 16.79
N CYS A 226 19.20 -6.25 17.11
CA CYS A 226 20.38 -5.46 16.75
C CYS A 226 21.64 -5.90 17.50
N ILE A 227 21.56 -6.10 18.83
CA ILE A 227 22.67 -6.59 19.67
C ILE A 227 23.16 -7.96 19.18
N LYS A 228 22.22 -8.89 18.95
CA LYS A 228 22.55 -10.24 18.44
C LYS A 228 23.34 -10.20 17.12
N ARG A 229 23.15 -9.16 16.32
CA ARG A 229 23.84 -8.95 15.04
C ARG A 229 25.06 -8.05 15.12
N GLY A 230 25.31 -7.42 16.29
CA GLY A 230 26.39 -6.47 16.50
C GLY A 230 26.27 -5.22 15.64
N ILE A 231 25.05 -4.68 15.47
CA ILE A 231 24.74 -3.52 14.62
C ILE A 231 24.07 -2.35 15.36
N GLU A 232 24.07 -2.39 16.69
CA GLU A 232 23.44 -1.38 17.55
C GLU A 232 24.05 0.02 17.44
N ASP A 233 25.26 0.14 16.91
CA ASP A 233 25.97 1.37 16.66
C ASP A 233 25.59 2.05 15.34
N CYS A 234 25.02 1.31 14.39
CA CYS A 234 24.65 1.81 13.07
C CYS A 234 23.16 1.66 12.71
N VAL A 235 22.35 1.02 13.57
CA VAL A 235 20.90 0.83 13.35
C VAL A 235 20.12 1.40 14.53
N MET A 236 19.12 2.25 14.22
CA MET A 236 18.32 2.92 15.25
C MET A 236 16.83 2.79 14.95
N TYR A 237 16.02 2.49 15.98
CA TYR A 237 14.57 2.51 15.95
C TYR A 237 14.02 3.77 16.61
N HIS A 238 13.13 4.48 15.94
CA HIS A 238 12.63 5.78 16.36
C HIS A 238 11.15 5.77 16.74
N GLY A 239 10.53 4.59 16.80
CA GLY A 239 9.09 4.50 17.08
C GLY A 239 8.24 5.02 15.92
N LYS A 240 6.97 5.24 16.21
CA LYS A 240 5.98 5.69 15.25
C LYS A 240 6.05 7.21 15.06
N LYS A 241 6.13 7.67 13.80
CA LYS A 241 6.22 9.08 13.43
C LYS A 241 5.16 9.45 12.41
N TYR A 242 4.66 10.69 12.47
CA TYR A 242 3.66 11.26 11.56
C TYR A 242 4.02 12.67 11.15
N GLY A 243 3.37 13.18 10.10
CA GLY A 243 3.55 14.57 9.64
C GLY A 243 5.01 14.97 9.49
N ASP A 244 5.39 16.11 10.05
CA ASP A 244 6.72 16.67 9.91
C ASP A 244 7.82 15.81 10.54
N GLU A 245 7.54 15.09 11.63
CA GLU A 245 8.52 14.15 12.18
C GLU A 245 8.85 13.01 11.21
N LYS A 246 7.85 12.48 10.48
CA LYS A 246 8.06 11.48 9.43
C LYS A 246 8.82 12.08 8.26
N LEU A 247 8.45 13.28 7.83
CA LEU A 247 9.09 13.99 6.73
C LEU A 247 10.57 14.24 6.99
N PHE A 248 10.94 14.57 8.23
CA PHE A 248 12.34 14.75 8.64
C PHE A 248 13.19 13.51 8.31
N PHE A 249 12.70 12.29 8.55
CA PHE A 249 13.46 11.07 8.22
C PHE A 249 13.61 10.86 6.72
N PHE A 250 12.61 11.16 5.91
CA PHE A 250 12.75 11.15 4.46
C PHE A 250 13.82 12.15 3.98
N GLN A 251 13.81 13.37 4.51
CA GLN A 251 14.77 14.41 4.14
C GLN A 251 16.20 14.09 4.59
N LYS A 252 16.35 13.41 5.74
CA LYS A 252 17.62 12.94 6.26
C LYS A 252 18.19 11.78 5.44
N ALA A 253 17.35 10.93 4.88
CA ALA A 253 17.74 9.70 4.19
C ALA A 253 18.49 9.95 2.87
N ASP A 254 19.27 8.95 2.47
CA ASP A 254 19.96 8.86 1.19
C ASP A 254 19.46 7.71 0.33
N ILE A 255 18.92 6.67 0.99
CA ILE A 255 18.41 5.45 0.36
C ILE A 255 17.15 5.02 1.12
N PHE A 256 16.07 4.78 0.43
CA PHE A 256 14.87 4.19 1.02
C PHE A 256 14.83 2.68 0.75
N VAL A 257 14.61 1.88 1.79
CA VAL A 257 14.63 0.41 1.68
C VAL A 257 13.37 -0.20 2.29
N LEU A 258 12.63 -0.96 1.49
CA LEU A 258 11.44 -1.70 1.92
C LEU A 258 11.46 -3.13 1.38
N PRO A 259 12.17 -4.09 2.01
CA PRO A 259 12.33 -5.47 1.52
C PRO A 259 11.14 -6.35 1.94
N THR A 260 9.94 -5.89 1.66
CA THR A 260 8.68 -6.51 2.08
C THR A 260 8.38 -7.80 1.34
N PHE A 261 7.70 -8.75 2.02
CA PHE A 261 7.29 -10.03 1.40
C PHE A 261 5.86 -10.00 0.87
N ASN A 262 5.07 -9.02 1.30
CA ASN A 262 3.67 -8.93 0.95
C ASN A 262 3.19 -7.49 0.90
N GLU A 263 3.08 -6.97 -0.31
CA GLU A 263 2.50 -5.65 -0.58
C GLU A 263 1.50 -5.72 -1.72
N CYS A 264 0.55 -4.79 -1.69
CA CYS A 264 -0.29 -4.52 -2.85
C CYS A 264 0.29 -3.34 -3.65
N PHE A 265 0.38 -2.17 -3.01
CA PHE A 265 0.92 -0.96 -3.64
C PHE A 265 1.38 0.01 -2.51
N PRO A 266 2.63 -0.10 -2.03
CA PRO A 266 3.09 0.59 -0.84
C PRO A 266 3.22 2.11 -1.05
N LEU A 267 2.40 2.90 -0.35
CA LEU A 267 2.40 4.37 -0.43
C LEU A 267 3.72 4.98 0.03
N VAL A 268 4.42 4.31 0.94
CA VAL A 268 5.72 4.78 1.46
C VAL A 268 6.82 4.82 0.38
N LEU A 269 6.70 4.00 -0.68
CA LEU A 269 7.58 4.12 -1.85
C LEU A 269 7.27 5.38 -2.66
N LEU A 270 5.99 5.76 -2.76
CA LEU A 270 5.61 7.01 -3.42
C LEU A 270 6.11 8.21 -2.62
N GLU A 271 6.01 8.17 -1.28
CA GLU A 271 6.55 9.18 -0.38
C GLU A 271 8.08 9.31 -0.52
N ALA A 272 8.81 8.19 -0.64
CA ALA A 272 10.25 8.19 -0.87
C ALA A 272 10.62 8.80 -2.24
N MET A 273 9.89 8.43 -3.30
CA MET A 273 10.08 8.99 -4.63
C MET A 273 9.75 10.49 -4.67
N GLU A 274 8.71 10.93 -3.97
CA GLU A 274 8.38 12.33 -3.80
C GLU A 274 9.54 13.13 -3.21
N GLN A 275 10.26 12.54 -2.25
CA GLN A 275 11.44 13.16 -1.63
C GLN A 275 12.75 12.94 -2.42
N GLY A 276 12.67 12.40 -3.64
CA GLY A 276 13.82 12.17 -4.50
C GLY A 276 14.78 11.11 -3.97
N LEU A 277 14.30 10.10 -3.27
CA LEU A 277 15.11 9.01 -2.76
C LEU A 277 15.16 7.84 -3.74
N PRO A 278 16.34 7.26 -4.02
CA PRO A 278 16.42 5.96 -4.67
C PRO A 278 15.78 4.90 -3.79
N CYS A 279 14.95 4.02 -4.39
CA CYS A 279 14.19 3.01 -3.66
C CYS A 279 14.75 1.61 -3.89
N ILE A 280 14.96 0.84 -2.82
CA ILE A 280 15.21 -0.60 -2.92
C ILE A 280 14.02 -1.33 -2.31
N SER A 281 13.39 -2.22 -3.07
CA SER A 281 12.25 -2.98 -2.58
C SER A 281 12.19 -4.37 -3.18
N SER A 282 11.37 -5.25 -2.59
CA SER A 282 11.16 -6.59 -3.17
C SER A 282 10.21 -6.53 -4.36
N ALA A 283 10.43 -7.42 -5.34
CA ALA A 283 9.62 -7.53 -6.56
C ALA A 283 8.26 -8.22 -6.29
N VAL A 284 7.41 -7.62 -5.43
CA VAL A 284 6.10 -8.18 -5.03
C VAL A 284 4.94 -7.23 -5.29
N GLY A 285 3.78 -7.80 -5.62
CA GLY A 285 2.55 -7.03 -5.83
C GLY A 285 2.71 -5.95 -6.89
N GLY A 286 2.35 -4.72 -6.53
CA GLY A 286 2.49 -3.55 -7.40
C GLY A 286 3.86 -2.88 -7.36
N THR A 287 4.79 -3.33 -6.51
CA THR A 287 6.13 -2.72 -6.36
C THR A 287 6.89 -2.59 -7.69
N PRO A 288 6.88 -3.61 -8.61
CA PRO A 288 7.55 -3.49 -9.90
C PRO A 288 6.94 -2.43 -10.84
N LYS A 289 5.74 -1.93 -10.56
CA LYS A 289 5.18 -0.78 -11.27
C LYS A 289 5.69 0.54 -10.70
N ILE A 290 6.00 0.57 -9.40
CA ILE A 290 6.49 1.76 -8.70
C ILE A 290 7.97 1.96 -8.96
N VAL A 291 8.80 0.97 -8.67
CA VAL A 291 10.26 1.02 -8.81
C VAL A 291 10.67 0.45 -10.17
N ASP A 292 11.31 1.28 -10.99
CA ASP A 292 11.91 0.85 -12.26
C ASP A 292 13.35 0.39 -11.98
N GLU A 293 13.60 -0.90 -12.23
CA GLU A 293 14.92 -1.53 -12.02
C GLU A 293 16.02 -0.79 -12.78
N GLY A 294 17.07 -0.36 -12.05
CA GLY A 294 18.22 0.35 -12.60
C GLY A 294 17.97 1.79 -13.07
N LYS A 295 16.75 2.34 -12.79
CA LYS A 295 16.38 3.71 -13.16
C LYS A 295 15.98 4.56 -11.96
N THR A 296 15.01 4.08 -11.16
CA THR A 296 14.55 4.79 -9.96
C THR A 296 14.96 4.09 -8.67
N GLY A 297 15.61 2.93 -8.79
CA GLY A 297 16.06 2.10 -7.70
C GLY A 297 16.34 0.67 -8.12
N PHE A 298 16.24 -0.25 -7.17
CA PHE A 298 16.46 -1.67 -7.40
C PHE A 298 15.33 -2.53 -6.85
N LEU A 299 15.03 -3.62 -7.55
CA LEU A 299 14.14 -4.68 -7.13
C LEU A 299 14.95 -5.91 -6.73
N VAL A 300 14.64 -6.47 -5.56
CA VAL A 300 15.33 -7.66 -5.03
C VAL A 300 14.35 -8.82 -4.84
N PRO A 301 14.82 -10.08 -4.87
CA PRO A 301 14.01 -11.22 -4.47
C PRO A 301 13.58 -11.09 -3.00
N CYS A 302 12.40 -11.65 -2.69
CA CYS A 302 11.89 -11.66 -1.31
C CYS A 302 12.75 -12.54 -0.40
N ARG A 303 13.01 -12.07 0.81
CA ARG A 303 13.70 -12.83 1.88
C ARG A 303 15.16 -13.15 1.59
N GLU A 304 15.72 -12.58 0.56
CA GLU A 304 17.12 -12.81 0.21
C GLU A 304 17.99 -11.66 0.71
N VAL A 305 18.86 -11.96 1.68
CA VAL A 305 19.72 -10.99 2.36
C VAL A 305 20.86 -10.52 1.45
N ALA A 306 21.55 -11.44 0.79
CA ALA A 306 22.74 -11.12 0.00
C ALA A 306 22.42 -10.20 -1.19
N PRO A 307 21.38 -10.44 -2.03
CA PRO A 307 20.99 -9.49 -3.07
C PRO A 307 20.58 -8.12 -2.51
N LEU A 308 19.90 -8.07 -1.35
CA LEU A 308 19.54 -6.81 -0.71
C LEU A 308 20.80 -6.03 -0.29
N ALA A 309 21.74 -6.68 0.41
CA ALA A 309 22.98 -6.05 0.83
C ALA A 309 23.82 -5.59 -0.36
N GLU A 310 23.90 -6.37 -1.44
CA GLU A 310 24.58 -5.99 -2.68
C GLU A 310 23.99 -4.70 -3.26
N ARG A 311 22.67 -4.61 -3.44
CA ARG A 311 22.01 -3.42 -4.00
C ARG A 311 22.18 -2.19 -3.10
N ILE A 312 22.13 -2.35 -1.79
CA ILE A 312 22.42 -1.28 -0.84
C ILE A 312 23.89 -0.85 -0.99
N SER A 313 24.85 -1.78 -1.07
CA SER A 313 26.27 -1.47 -1.19
C SER A 313 26.61 -0.63 -2.43
N ILE A 314 25.95 -0.92 -3.56
CA ILE A 314 26.09 -0.12 -4.81
C ILE A 314 25.68 1.33 -4.54
N LEU A 315 24.53 1.55 -3.90
CA LEU A 315 24.05 2.91 -3.61
C LEU A 315 24.86 3.58 -2.48
N LEU A 316 25.44 2.86 -1.54
CA LEU A 316 26.33 3.43 -0.52
C LEU A 316 27.60 4.00 -1.14
N LYS A 317 28.18 3.33 -2.15
CA LYS A 317 29.42 3.72 -2.82
C LYS A 317 29.24 4.89 -3.80
N ASP A 318 28.09 4.96 -4.49
CA ASP A 318 27.90 5.87 -5.62
C ASP A 318 26.84 6.94 -5.32
N GLU A 319 27.28 8.11 -4.89
CA GLU A 319 26.41 9.27 -4.64
C GLU A 319 25.75 9.78 -5.93
N THR A 320 26.46 9.74 -7.05
CA THR A 320 25.94 10.21 -8.34
C THR A 320 24.79 9.33 -8.79
N LEU A 321 24.93 8.01 -8.60
CA LEU A 321 23.87 7.05 -8.89
C LEU A 321 22.64 7.27 -7.98
N ARG A 322 22.87 7.54 -6.67
CA ARG A 322 21.78 7.87 -5.75
C ARG A 322 20.99 9.09 -6.24
N LYS A 323 21.68 10.18 -6.60
CA LYS A 323 21.05 11.41 -7.11
C LYS A 323 20.26 11.13 -8.39
N ARG A 324 20.88 10.45 -9.36
CA ARG A 324 20.23 10.10 -10.63
C ARG A 324 18.95 9.27 -10.44
N PHE A 325 19.01 8.25 -9.59
CA PHE A 325 17.84 7.42 -9.31
C PHE A 325 16.75 8.20 -8.54
N GLY A 326 17.15 9.03 -7.60
CA GLY A 326 16.24 9.88 -6.84
C GLY A 326 15.50 10.88 -7.73
N GLU A 327 16.23 11.58 -8.60
CA GLU A 327 15.66 12.52 -9.59
C GLU A 327 14.69 11.81 -10.55
N ALA A 328 15.09 10.66 -11.09
CA ALA A 328 14.22 9.85 -11.94
C ALA A 328 12.98 9.37 -11.19
N GLY A 329 13.11 9.00 -9.92
CA GLY A 329 12.02 8.65 -9.03
C GLY A 329 11.04 9.82 -8.84
N ARG A 330 11.56 11.02 -8.55
CA ARG A 330 10.76 12.24 -8.38
C ARG A 330 9.97 12.57 -9.65
N ILE A 331 10.61 12.56 -10.82
CA ILE A 331 9.95 12.80 -12.12
C ILE A 331 8.82 11.77 -12.35
N LYS A 332 9.07 10.50 -12.04
CA LYS A 332 8.04 9.46 -12.18
C LYS A 332 6.87 9.68 -11.22
N PHE A 333 7.14 10.07 -9.97
CA PHE A 333 6.13 10.42 -8.98
C PHE A 333 5.22 11.55 -9.49
N GLU A 334 5.80 12.66 -9.93
CA GLU A 334 5.07 13.83 -10.45
C GLU A 334 4.19 13.46 -11.66
N LYS A 335 4.67 12.58 -12.51
CA LYS A 335 3.97 12.13 -13.71
C LYS A 335 2.82 11.17 -13.42
N GLU A 336 2.99 10.25 -12.46
CA GLU A 336 2.10 9.08 -12.32
C GLU A 336 1.40 8.96 -10.97
N TYR A 337 1.95 9.54 -9.87
CA TYR A 337 1.57 9.18 -8.50
C TYR A 337 1.16 10.34 -7.60
N THR A 338 0.99 11.55 -8.14
CA THR A 338 0.38 12.65 -7.37
C THR A 338 -1.08 12.35 -7.08
N LEU A 339 -1.63 12.98 -6.02
CA LEU A 339 -3.04 12.85 -5.69
C LEU A 339 -3.93 13.26 -6.88
N GLN A 340 -3.59 14.35 -7.56
CA GLN A 340 -4.33 14.80 -8.74
C GLN A 340 -4.38 13.72 -9.83
N ARG A 341 -3.25 13.05 -10.12
CA ARG A 341 -3.20 11.95 -11.09
C ARG A 341 -4.07 10.77 -10.70
N PHE A 342 -4.09 10.44 -9.42
CA PHE A 342 -4.99 9.40 -8.89
C PHE A 342 -6.47 9.79 -9.10
N GLU A 343 -6.85 11.02 -8.77
CA GLU A 343 -8.22 11.52 -8.94
C GLU A 343 -8.66 11.53 -10.41
N GLU A 344 -7.80 11.97 -11.33
CA GLU A 344 -8.03 11.92 -12.77
C GLU A 344 -8.16 10.47 -13.28
N ASN A 345 -7.33 9.54 -12.76
CA ASN A 345 -7.36 8.13 -13.14
C ASN A 345 -8.64 7.45 -12.64
N ILE A 346 -9.05 7.68 -11.39
CA ILE A 346 -10.29 7.09 -10.87
C ILE A 346 -11.51 7.62 -11.61
N LYS A 347 -11.56 8.92 -11.91
CA LYS A 347 -12.61 9.51 -12.76
C LYS A 347 -12.72 8.76 -14.08
N ARG A 348 -11.61 8.61 -14.83
CA ARG A 348 -11.58 7.88 -16.11
C ARG A 348 -12.03 6.42 -15.98
N CYS A 349 -11.63 5.74 -14.90
CA CYS A 349 -12.07 4.37 -14.64
C CYS A 349 -13.59 4.28 -14.40
N LEU A 350 -14.16 5.22 -13.64
CA LEU A 350 -15.60 5.26 -13.38
C LEU A 350 -16.40 5.60 -14.65
N GLU A 351 -15.94 6.56 -15.45
CA GLU A 351 -16.53 6.88 -16.76
C GLU A 351 -16.54 5.65 -17.69
N ALA A 352 -15.41 4.92 -17.79
CA ALA A 352 -15.32 3.69 -18.57
C ALA A 352 -16.25 2.57 -18.06
N CYS A 353 -16.56 2.55 -16.75
CA CYS A 353 -17.56 1.63 -16.19
C CYS A 353 -19.00 2.04 -16.52
N LEU A 354 -19.28 3.32 -16.73
CA LEU A 354 -20.60 3.82 -17.09
C LEU A 354 -20.94 3.59 -18.56
N GLN A 355 -19.94 3.69 -19.46
CA GLN A 355 -20.06 3.51 -20.91
C GLN A 355 -20.37 2.05 -21.33
N LYS A 356 -21.13 1.28 -20.63
CA LYS A 356 -21.76 -0.04 -20.89
C LYS A 356 -21.60 -1.07 -19.82
#